data_4f091c2ebfb20a69995979a84cd74684
#
_entry.id   4f091c2ebfb20a69995979a84cd74684
#
_cell.length_a   1.000
_cell.length_b   1.000
_cell.length_c   1.000
_cell.angle_alpha   90.00
_cell.angle_beta   90.00
_cell.angle_gamma   90.00
#
_symmetry.space_group_name_H-M   'P 1'
#
loop_
_entity.id
_entity.type
_entity.pdbx_description
1 polymer ?
#
loop_
_entity_poly.entity_id
_entity_poly.type
_entity_poly.pdbx_seq_one_letter_code
_entity_poly.pdbx_strand_id
1 'polypeptide(L)'
;MEQKYQYNTVEEAIRDLQDGKIILVTDDPDRENEGDMICAAQFATQENINFMATHAKGLICTPMSAELAAKLNFPQMVSENTDNHETAFTVSIDHVDTTTGISAAERAYTMMKCVDDTSRPEDFRRPGHVFPLVAKKGGVLVRNGHTEATTDLVRLAGLKECGVCCEVMKEDGTMMRTPELWELARKYHLTFITIKDLQDYLRIHEKHVKEEAVADLPTQYGEFKIHGYVNDITGEHHLALVKGEIGEGENVLCRVHSECLTGDALGSARCDCGQQYDAAMKQIAKEGRGVLLYLRQEGRGIGLINKIRAYQ
;
A
#
# COMPACT_ATOMS: atom_id res chain seq x y z
N MET A 1 13.90 -28.55 9.17
CA MET A 1 13.33 -28.26 7.85
C MET A 1 12.31 -27.16 8.09
N GLU A 2 12.57 -25.96 7.59
CA GLU A 2 11.56 -24.88 7.61
C GLU A 2 10.37 -25.36 6.79
N GLN A 3 9.20 -25.38 7.39
CA GLN A 3 7.95 -25.71 6.71
C GLN A 3 7.64 -24.56 5.76
N LYS A 4 7.85 -24.77 4.47
CA LYS A 4 7.61 -23.74 3.45
C LYS A 4 6.11 -23.70 3.19
N TYR A 5 5.43 -22.69 3.74
CA TYR A 5 4.00 -22.47 3.46
C TYR A 5 3.82 -22.07 1.99
N GLN A 6 2.79 -22.63 1.37
CA GLN A 6 2.44 -22.27 -0.01
C GLN A 6 1.29 -21.25 0.03
N TYR A 7 1.64 -20.01 -0.23
CA TYR A 7 0.65 -18.93 -0.39
C TYR A 7 0.05 -18.95 -1.80
N ASN A 8 -1.16 -18.42 -1.91
CA ASN A 8 -1.81 -18.14 -3.17
C ASN A 8 -1.23 -16.87 -3.81
N THR A 9 -1.59 -16.60 -5.07
CA THR A 9 -1.20 -15.37 -5.75
C THR A 9 -2.18 -14.23 -5.44
N VAL A 10 -1.73 -12.99 -5.65
CA VAL A 10 -2.60 -11.81 -5.49
C VAL A 10 -3.74 -11.82 -6.51
N GLU A 11 -3.51 -12.33 -7.73
CA GLU A 11 -4.54 -12.47 -8.76
C GLU A 11 -5.63 -13.48 -8.36
N GLU A 12 -5.28 -14.54 -7.62
CA GLU A 12 -6.27 -15.48 -7.06
C GLU A 12 -7.12 -14.79 -6.00
N ALA A 13 -6.49 -14.00 -5.11
CA ALA A 13 -7.19 -13.23 -4.10
C ALA A 13 -8.15 -12.18 -4.73
N ILE A 14 -7.70 -11.49 -5.77
CA ILE A 14 -8.53 -10.52 -6.52
C ILE A 14 -9.77 -11.22 -7.11
N ARG A 15 -9.59 -12.39 -7.75
CA ARG A 15 -10.72 -13.15 -8.33
C ARG A 15 -11.72 -13.60 -7.25
N ASP A 16 -11.22 -14.10 -6.12
CA ASP A 16 -12.10 -14.55 -5.05
C ASP A 16 -12.88 -13.38 -4.42
N LEU A 17 -12.27 -12.20 -4.31
CA LEU A 17 -12.99 -10.99 -3.88
C LEU A 17 -14.06 -10.54 -4.89
N GLN A 18 -13.78 -10.65 -6.20
CA GLN A 18 -14.77 -10.40 -7.26
C GLN A 18 -15.95 -11.36 -7.18
N ASP A 19 -15.68 -12.61 -6.81
CA ASP A 19 -16.70 -13.66 -6.60
C ASP A 19 -17.45 -13.51 -5.26
N GLY A 20 -17.13 -12.50 -4.44
CA GLY A 20 -17.75 -12.26 -3.15
C GLY A 20 -17.31 -13.21 -2.03
N LYS A 21 -16.18 -13.89 -2.20
CA LYS A 21 -15.62 -14.81 -1.21
C LYS A 21 -14.80 -14.07 -0.14
N ILE A 22 -14.60 -14.76 0.97
CA ILE A 22 -13.64 -14.39 2.02
C ILE A 22 -12.26 -14.92 1.64
N ILE A 23 -11.25 -14.09 1.81
CA ILE A 23 -9.84 -14.47 1.72
C ILE A 23 -9.16 -14.29 3.08
N LEU A 24 -7.96 -14.84 3.23
CA LEU A 24 -7.11 -14.69 4.40
C LEU A 24 -5.84 -13.94 4.02
N VAL A 25 -5.47 -12.94 4.81
CA VAL A 25 -4.27 -12.12 4.58
C VAL A 25 -3.47 -12.07 5.86
N THR A 26 -2.15 -12.29 5.79
CA THR A 26 -1.24 -12.14 6.95
C THR A 26 -0.24 -11.02 6.72
N ASP A 27 0.12 -10.34 7.79
CA ASP A 27 1.14 -9.30 7.78
C ASP A 27 2.54 -9.84 8.13
N ASP A 28 3.50 -8.93 8.25
CA ASP A 28 4.89 -9.26 8.53
C ASP A 28 5.04 -9.75 10.00
N PRO A 29 5.85 -10.81 10.24
CA PRO A 29 6.19 -11.26 11.59
C PRO A 29 6.78 -10.17 12.50
N ASP A 30 7.43 -9.15 11.92
CA ASP A 30 8.01 -8.03 12.66
C ASP A 30 7.01 -6.90 12.94
N ARG A 31 5.73 -7.01 12.44
CA ARG A 31 4.66 -6.05 12.70
C ARG A 31 3.71 -6.58 13.79
N GLU A 32 2.51 -7.03 13.43
CA GLU A 32 1.54 -7.66 14.34
C GLU A 32 1.70 -9.17 14.36
N ASN A 33 2.19 -9.73 13.25
CA ASN A 33 2.30 -11.16 13.01
C ASN A 33 0.93 -11.86 13.15
N GLU A 34 -0.09 -11.25 12.56
CA GLU A 34 -1.49 -11.69 12.64
C GLU A 34 -2.05 -11.98 11.24
N GLY A 35 -3.25 -12.49 11.19
CA GLY A 35 -3.98 -12.68 9.95
C GLY A 35 -5.41 -12.26 10.09
N ASP A 36 -5.93 -11.62 9.02
CA ASP A 36 -7.30 -11.18 8.93
C ASP A 36 -8.05 -11.94 7.84
N MET A 37 -9.31 -12.29 8.13
CA MET A 37 -10.28 -12.61 7.10
C MET A 37 -10.77 -11.33 6.45
N ILE A 38 -10.75 -11.28 5.11
CA ILE A 38 -11.13 -10.08 4.35
C ILE A 38 -12.20 -10.45 3.31
N CYS A 39 -13.21 -9.58 3.15
CA CYS A 39 -14.10 -9.59 1.99
C CYS A 39 -14.47 -8.16 1.58
N ALA A 40 -15.02 -8.00 0.36
CA ALA A 40 -15.50 -6.70 -0.10
C ALA A 40 -16.81 -6.33 0.60
N ALA A 41 -16.98 -5.03 0.95
CA ALA A 41 -18.20 -4.56 1.61
C ALA A 41 -19.46 -4.74 0.76
N GLN A 42 -19.34 -4.74 -0.58
CA GLN A 42 -20.44 -5.04 -1.50
C GLN A 42 -20.97 -6.47 -1.33
N PHE A 43 -20.14 -7.37 -0.83
CA PHE A 43 -20.45 -8.78 -0.58
C PHE A 43 -20.40 -9.13 0.92
N ALA A 44 -20.55 -8.15 1.79
CA ALA A 44 -20.69 -8.35 3.23
C ALA A 44 -22.06 -8.95 3.54
N THR A 45 -22.33 -10.18 3.06
CA THR A 45 -23.59 -10.88 3.32
C THR A 45 -23.69 -11.31 4.78
N GLN A 46 -24.90 -11.63 5.23
CA GLN A 46 -25.11 -12.19 6.58
C GLN A 46 -24.23 -13.42 6.80
N GLU A 47 -24.11 -14.29 5.79
CA GLU A 47 -23.30 -15.51 5.82
C GLU A 47 -21.83 -15.21 6.03
N ASN A 48 -21.26 -14.24 5.25
CA ASN A 48 -19.87 -13.83 5.36
C ASN A 48 -19.57 -13.22 6.74
N ILE A 49 -20.42 -12.32 7.22
CA ILE A 49 -20.25 -11.71 8.55
C ILE A 49 -20.41 -12.74 9.67
N ASN A 50 -21.35 -13.66 9.55
CA ASN A 50 -21.49 -14.74 10.53
C ASN A 50 -20.31 -15.71 10.50
N PHE A 51 -19.75 -15.99 9.31
CA PHE A 51 -18.55 -16.80 9.17
C PHE A 51 -17.35 -16.15 9.88
N MET A 52 -17.11 -14.86 9.65
CA MET A 52 -16.05 -14.11 10.33
C MET A 52 -16.26 -14.09 11.84
N ALA A 53 -17.46 -13.77 12.31
CA ALA A 53 -17.76 -13.76 13.75
C ALA A 53 -17.53 -15.11 14.42
N THR A 54 -17.80 -16.22 13.70
CA THR A 54 -17.67 -17.58 14.24
C THR A 54 -16.23 -18.09 14.20
N HIS A 55 -15.51 -17.81 13.11
CA HIS A 55 -14.23 -18.47 12.82
C HIS A 55 -13.03 -17.56 12.97
N ALA A 56 -13.17 -16.24 12.79
CA ALA A 56 -12.10 -15.27 13.07
C ALA A 56 -12.16 -14.78 14.53
N LYS A 57 -13.33 -14.40 15.05
CA LYS A 57 -13.58 -14.02 16.46
C LYS A 57 -12.99 -12.67 16.87
N GLY A 58 -12.29 -11.97 15.97
CA GLY A 58 -11.73 -10.63 16.19
C GLY A 58 -12.77 -9.52 16.09
N LEU A 59 -12.31 -8.28 16.03
CA LEU A 59 -13.17 -7.13 15.82
C LEU A 59 -13.50 -6.99 14.34
N ILE A 60 -14.77 -7.17 13.97
CA ILE A 60 -15.17 -6.97 12.57
C ILE A 60 -15.17 -5.49 12.24
N CYS A 61 -14.18 -5.06 11.46
CA CYS A 61 -13.97 -3.69 11.04
C CYS A 61 -14.34 -3.49 9.57
N THR A 62 -14.48 -2.22 9.16
CA THR A 62 -14.86 -1.85 7.80
C THR A 62 -13.84 -0.85 7.23
N PRO A 63 -12.67 -1.31 6.76
CA PRO A 63 -11.69 -0.48 6.08
C PRO A 63 -12.27 0.18 4.83
N MET A 64 -11.99 1.48 4.65
CA MET A 64 -12.46 2.25 3.50
C MET A 64 -11.49 3.36 3.12
N SER A 65 -11.65 3.90 1.89
CA SER A 65 -10.88 5.06 1.46
C SER A 65 -11.25 6.32 2.25
N ALA A 66 -10.30 7.26 2.33
CA ALA A 66 -10.54 8.56 2.98
C ALA A 66 -11.67 9.34 2.30
N GLU A 67 -11.79 9.22 0.99
CA GLU A 67 -12.82 9.85 0.17
C GLU A 67 -14.21 9.33 0.55
N LEU A 68 -14.36 8.03 0.72
CA LEU A 68 -15.63 7.42 1.12
C LEU A 68 -16.01 7.80 2.56
N ALA A 69 -15.05 7.75 3.48
CA ALA A 69 -15.27 8.17 4.86
C ALA A 69 -15.68 9.65 4.96
N ALA A 70 -15.05 10.52 4.14
CA ALA A 70 -15.42 11.93 4.05
C ALA A 70 -16.82 12.13 3.46
N LYS A 71 -17.17 11.41 2.37
CA LYS A 71 -18.52 11.45 1.75
C LYS A 71 -19.61 11.11 2.78
N LEU A 72 -19.37 10.10 3.62
CA LEU A 72 -20.33 9.63 4.62
C LEU A 72 -20.20 10.36 5.97
N ASN A 73 -19.29 11.35 6.04
CA ASN A 73 -19.00 12.14 7.25
C ASN A 73 -18.73 11.25 8.47
N PHE A 74 -17.77 10.31 8.34
CA PHE A 74 -17.28 9.48 9.44
C PHE A 74 -16.03 10.12 10.06
N PRO A 75 -16.16 10.92 11.13
CA PRO A 75 -15.02 11.55 11.77
C PRO A 75 -14.18 10.53 12.53
N GLN A 76 -12.90 10.86 12.71
CA GLN A 76 -12.01 10.06 13.56
C GLN A 76 -12.60 9.91 14.97
N MET A 77 -12.39 8.75 15.57
CA MET A 77 -12.91 8.42 16.91
C MET A 77 -12.29 9.33 17.99
N VAL A 78 -11.02 9.71 17.79
CA VAL A 78 -10.25 10.54 18.70
C VAL A 78 -9.53 11.66 17.94
N SER A 79 -9.32 12.80 18.61
CA SER A 79 -8.57 13.93 18.04
C SER A 79 -7.06 13.68 18.00
N GLU A 80 -6.54 12.84 18.91
CA GLU A 80 -5.15 12.44 19.01
C GLU A 80 -5.09 10.92 19.04
N ASN A 81 -4.54 10.32 18.00
CA ASN A 81 -4.40 8.88 17.89
C ASN A 81 -3.10 8.44 18.59
N THR A 82 -3.23 7.64 19.65
CA THR A 82 -2.12 7.08 20.43
C THR A 82 -1.96 5.56 20.23
N ASP A 83 -2.66 4.99 19.23
CA ASP A 83 -2.54 3.58 18.89
C ASP A 83 -1.12 3.25 18.39
N ASN A 84 -0.58 2.09 18.81
CA ASN A 84 0.78 1.67 18.47
C ASN A 84 1.04 1.58 16.95
N HIS A 85 0.01 1.27 16.18
CA HIS A 85 0.07 1.12 14.73
C HIS A 85 -0.66 2.25 13.99
N GLU A 86 -1.11 3.27 14.73
CA GLU A 86 -1.86 4.42 14.20
C GLU A 86 -3.12 4.03 13.40
N THR A 87 -3.80 2.97 13.80
CA THR A 87 -5.03 2.52 13.14
C THR A 87 -6.11 3.60 13.25
N ALA A 88 -6.57 4.08 12.09
CA ALA A 88 -7.42 5.25 12.01
C ALA A 88 -8.90 4.88 12.19
N PHE A 89 -9.30 4.52 13.40
CA PHE A 89 -10.69 4.29 13.76
C PHE A 89 -11.52 5.56 13.61
N THR A 90 -12.68 5.44 12.97
CA THR A 90 -13.73 6.46 13.03
C THR A 90 -14.70 6.15 14.16
N VAL A 91 -15.66 7.07 14.43
CA VAL A 91 -16.80 6.72 15.27
C VAL A 91 -17.52 5.51 14.70
N SER A 92 -17.95 4.60 15.56
CA SER A 92 -18.71 3.42 15.16
C SER A 92 -20.11 3.82 14.66
N ILE A 93 -20.68 2.99 13.78
CA ILE A 93 -21.92 3.31 13.07
C ILE A 93 -22.90 2.13 13.06
N ASP A 94 -24.19 2.44 12.90
CA ASP A 94 -25.25 1.52 12.47
C ASP A 94 -26.14 2.24 11.45
N HIS A 95 -26.66 1.53 10.45
CA HIS A 95 -27.65 2.12 9.55
C HIS A 95 -28.96 2.37 10.28
N VAL A 96 -29.66 3.46 9.94
CA VAL A 96 -30.92 3.86 10.61
C VAL A 96 -32.03 2.82 10.54
N ASP A 97 -32.03 1.96 9.52
CA ASP A 97 -33.03 0.87 9.35
C ASP A 97 -32.74 -0.36 10.20
N THR A 98 -31.61 -0.42 10.93
CA THR A 98 -31.31 -1.52 11.84
C THR A 98 -32.02 -1.34 13.18
N THR A 99 -32.23 -2.42 13.92
CA THR A 99 -32.82 -2.37 15.29
C THR A 99 -31.73 -2.16 16.33
N THR A 100 -31.03 -3.26 16.74
CA THR A 100 -29.89 -3.19 17.67
C THR A 100 -28.56 -2.98 16.96
N GLY A 101 -28.43 -3.37 15.69
CA GLY A 101 -27.23 -3.20 14.88
C GLY A 101 -26.18 -4.33 15.00
N ILE A 102 -26.24 -5.18 16.03
CA ILE A 102 -25.17 -6.15 16.37
C ILE A 102 -25.26 -7.48 15.63
N SER A 103 -26.45 -7.91 15.18
CA SER A 103 -26.57 -9.20 14.49
C SER A 103 -25.73 -9.24 13.21
N ALA A 104 -25.33 -10.44 12.76
CA ALA A 104 -24.60 -10.58 11.50
C ALA A 104 -25.36 -9.96 10.32
N ALA A 105 -26.68 -10.11 10.30
CA ALA A 105 -27.54 -9.51 9.28
C ALA A 105 -27.51 -7.96 9.30
N GLU A 106 -27.59 -7.37 10.49
CA GLU A 106 -27.63 -5.89 10.62
C GLU A 106 -26.26 -5.26 10.39
N ARG A 107 -25.17 -5.88 10.85
CA ARG A 107 -23.80 -5.45 10.50
C ARG A 107 -23.57 -5.54 9.00
N ALA A 108 -23.95 -6.67 8.39
CA ALA A 108 -23.90 -6.88 6.94
C ALA A 108 -24.63 -5.76 6.18
N TYR A 109 -25.87 -5.48 6.60
CA TYR A 109 -26.66 -4.41 6.00
C TYR A 109 -25.98 -3.03 6.12
N THR A 110 -25.48 -2.68 7.30
CA THR A 110 -24.77 -1.41 7.53
C THR A 110 -23.53 -1.30 6.66
N MET A 111 -22.72 -2.39 6.54
CA MET A 111 -21.51 -2.40 5.71
C MET A 111 -21.83 -2.26 4.22
N MET A 112 -22.84 -2.98 3.71
CA MET A 112 -23.29 -2.82 2.32
C MET A 112 -23.81 -1.42 2.03
N LYS A 113 -24.45 -0.78 3.00
CA LYS A 113 -24.91 0.61 2.87
C LYS A 113 -23.77 1.63 2.81
N CYS A 114 -22.58 1.33 3.36
CA CYS A 114 -21.41 2.20 3.19
C CYS A 114 -21.00 2.33 1.70
N VAL A 115 -21.25 1.33 0.88
CA VAL A 115 -20.89 1.32 -0.56
C VAL A 115 -22.07 1.60 -1.51
N ASP A 116 -23.26 1.82 -0.98
CA ASP A 116 -24.42 2.24 -1.76
C ASP A 116 -24.26 3.71 -2.19
N ASP A 117 -24.33 3.95 -3.50
CA ASP A 117 -24.14 5.30 -4.05
C ASP A 117 -25.19 6.30 -3.58
N THR A 118 -26.35 5.82 -3.16
CA THR A 118 -27.47 6.65 -2.65
C THR A 118 -27.37 6.99 -1.18
N SER A 119 -26.51 6.29 -0.43
CA SER A 119 -26.32 6.53 1.01
C SER A 119 -25.76 7.90 1.32
N ARG A 120 -26.27 8.50 2.40
CA ARG A 120 -25.96 9.83 2.91
C ARG A 120 -25.49 9.75 4.36
N PRO A 121 -24.83 10.78 4.89
CA PRO A 121 -24.42 10.82 6.30
C PRO A 121 -25.54 10.58 7.30
N GLU A 122 -26.76 11.02 6.98
CA GLU A 122 -27.94 10.90 7.83
C GLU A 122 -28.49 9.48 7.95
N ASP A 123 -28.11 8.60 7.02
CA ASP A 123 -28.54 7.20 7.02
C ASP A 123 -27.79 6.37 8.07
N PHE A 124 -26.80 6.96 8.74
CA PHE A 124 -25.98 6.26 9.74
C PHE A 124 -26.10 6.89 11.13
N ARG A 125 -26.54 6.09 12.10
CA ARG A 125 -26.51 6.44 13.54
C ARG A 125 -25.08 6.31 14.08
N ARG A 126 -24.74 7.12 15.07
CA ARG A 126 -23.44 7.13 15.77
C ARG A 126 -23.71 7.28 17.29
N PRO A 127 -23.13 6.44 18.17
CA PRO A 127 -22.30 5.26 17.87
C PRO A 127 -23.13 4.09 17.36
N GLY A 128 -22.44 3.00 16.94
CA GLY A 128 -23.06 1.76 16.48
C GLY A 128 -22.15 0.56 16.68
N HIS A 129 -22.35 -0.50 15.91
CA HIS A 129 -21.69 -1.81 16.06
C HIS A 129 -20.80 -2.17 14.86
N VAL A 130 -20.68 -1.29 13.88
CA VAL A 130 -19.74 -1.39 12.75
C VAL A 130 -18.65 -0.35 12.94
N PHE A 131 -17.39 -0.73 12.75
CA PHE A 131 -16.21 0.08 13.02
C PHE A 131 -15.50 0.44 11.72
N PRO A 132 -15.78 1.60 11.10
CA PRO A 132 -15.05 2.02 9.92
C PRO A 132 -13.60 2.40 10.27
N LEU A 133 -12.67 2.01 9.39
CA LEU A 133 -11.25 2.36 9.46
C LEU A 133 -10.87 3.12 8.19
N VAL A 134 -10.12 4.22 8.34
CA VAL A 134 -9.68 5.01 7.18
C VAL A 134 -8.29 4.56 6.75
N ALA A 135 -8.18 4.03 5.53
CA ALA A 135 -6.90 3.65 4.96
C ALA A 135 -6.05 4.89 4.63
N LYS A 136 -4.73 4.78 4.85
CA LYS A 136 -3.78 5.83 4.44
C LYS A 136 -3.71 5.87 2.90
N LYS A 137 -3.68 7.08 2.35
CA LYS A 137 -3.46 7.29 0.91
C LYS A 137 -2.12 6.66 0.51
N GLY A 138 -2.10 5.89 -0.57
CA GLY A 138 -0.95 5.10 -1.01
C GLY A 138 -0.94 3.66 -0.48
N GLY A 139 -1.98 3.27 0.28
CA GLY A 139 -2.27 1.89 0.65
C GLY A 139 -1.13 1.18 1.38
N VAL A 140 -0.96 -0.11 1.11
CA VAL A 140 0.07 -0.95 1.76
C VAL A 140 1.50 -0.53 1.43
N LEU A 141 1.71 0.31 0.42
CA LEU A 141 3.04 0.87 0.11
C LEU A 141 3.45 1.96 1.10
N VAL A 142 2.50 2.57 1.81
CA VAL A 142 2.71 3.60 2.84
C VAL A 142 2.58 3.01 4.24
N ARG A 143 1.54 2.21 4.49
CA ARG A 143 1.31 1.52 5.77
C ARG A 143 0.93 0.06 5.50
N ASN A 144 1.80 -0.86 5.89
CA ASN A 144 1.67 -2.30 5.62
C ASN A 144 0.69 -3.02 6.56
N GLY A 145 -0.49 -2.41 6.81
CA GLY A 145 -1.54 -2.95 7.68
C GLY A 145 -2.72 -3.57 6.92
N HIS A 146 -3.52 -4.37 7.63
CA HIS A 146 -4.72 -5.03 7.10
C HIS A 146 -5.78 -4.03 6.62
N THR A 147 -5.87 -2.83 7.22
CA THR A 147 -6.73 -1.73 6.78
C THR A 147 -6.42 -1.33 5.33
N GLU A 148 -5.15 -1.07 5.03
CA GLU A 148 -4.68 -0.71 3.70
C GLU A 148 -4.77 -1.90 2.74
N ALA A 149 -4.40 -3.10 3.20
CA ALA A 149 -4.49 -4.32 2.39
C ALA A 149 -5.92 -4.58 1.92
N THR A 150 -6.90 -4.39 2.81
CA THR A 150 -8.33 -4.54 2.47
C THR A 150 -8.75 -3.56 1.37
N THR A 151 -8.41 -2.27 1.52
CA THR A 151 -8.81 -1.25 0.54
C THR A 151 -8.09 -1.41 -0.80
N ASP A 152 -6.79 -1.74 -0.81
CA ASP A 152 -6.04 -2.01 -2.04
C ASP A 152 -6.59 -3.23 -2.78
N LEU A 153 -6.86 -4.33 -2.08
CA LEU A 153 -7.36 -5.56 -2.69
C LEU A 153 -8.76 -5.37 -3.31
N VAL A 154 -9.69 -4.69 -2.64
CA VAL A 154 -11.02 -4.42 -3.23
C VAL A 154 -10.92 -3.43 -4.38
N ARG A 155 -10.02 -2.44 -4.34
CA ARG A 155 -9.73 -1.55 -5.45
C ARG A 155 -9.16 -2.30 -6.66
N LEU A 156 -8.19 -3.18 -6.46
CA LEU A 156 -7.62 -4.04 -7.51
C LEU A 156 -8.67 -5.00 -8.12
N ALA A 157 -9.64 -5.42 -7.31
CA ALA A 157 -10.80 -6.21 -7.79
C ALA A 157 -11.80 -5.39 -8.60
N GLY A 158 -11.61 -4.06 -8.77
CA GLY A 158 -12.54 -3.17 -9.47
C GLY A 158 -13.83 -2.90 -8.69
N LEU A 159 -13.80 -3.10 -7.38
CA LEU A 159 -14.93 -2.87 -6.47
C LEU A 159 -14.80 -1.50 -5.79
N LYS A 160 -15.83 -1.11 -5.03
CA LYS A 160 -15.76 0.12 -4.20
C LYS A 160 -14.66 -0.05 -3.14
N GLU A 161 -13.91 1.02 -2.88
CA GLU A 161 -12.81 1.02 -1.91
C GLU A 161 -13.30 0.96 -0.47
N CYS A 162 -14.00 -0.12 -0.17
CA CYS A 162 -14.50 -0.46 1.15
C CYS A 162 -14.61 -1.98 1.27
N GLY A 163 -14.05 -2.52 2.32
CA GLY A 163 -14.11 -3.96 2.63
C GLY A 163 -14.47 -4.21 4.07
N VAL A 164 -14.35 -5.47 4.45
CA VAL A 164 -14.52 -5.96 5.82
C VAL A 164 -13.27 -6.72 6.18
N CYS A 165 -12.72 -6.50 7.35
CA CYS A 165 -11.63 -7.30 7.90
C CYS A 165 -11.93 -7.74 9.32
N CYS A 166 -11.34 -8.86 9.74
CA CYS A 166 -11.50 -9.40 11.08
C CYS A 166 -10.30 -10.26 11.45
N GLU A 167 -9.63 -9.92 12.54
CA GLU A 167 -8.46 -10.62 13.05
C GLU A 167 -8.84 -12.05 13.50
N VAL A 168 -7.91 -13.00 13.30
CA VAL A 168 -8.19 -14.42 13.58
C VAL A 168 -7.56 -14.86 14.89
N MET A 169 -8.42 -15.25 15.84
CA MET A 169 -8.05 -15.78 17.15
C MET A 169 -8.22 -17.30 17.25
N LYS A 170 -7.37 -17.91 18.08
CA LYS A 170 -7.50 -19.32 18.49
C LYS A 170 -8.67 -19.52 19.45
N GLU A 171 -8.95 -20.79 19.76
CA GLU A 171 -10.00 -21.15 20.74
C GLU A 171 -9.70 -20.65 22.17
N ASP A 172 -8.42 -20.50 22.49
CA ASP A 172 -7.96 -19.98 23.80
C ASP A 172 -7.97 -18.44 23.89
N GLY A 173 -8.36 -17.75 22.80
CA GLY A 173 -8.41 -16.29 22.71
C GLY A 173 -7.07 -15.62 22.35
N THR A 174 -6.00 -16.39 22.14
CA THR A 174 -4.73 -15.84 21.61
C THR A 174 -4.78 -15.75 20.09
N MET A 175 -3.92 -14.89 19.51
CA MET A 175 -3.93 -14.68 18.05
C MET A 175 -3.37 -15.89 17.31
N MET A 176 -4.01 -16.27 16.18
CA MET A 176 -3.41 -17.23 15.25
C MET A 176 -2.19 -16.63 14.59
N ARG A 177 -1.18 -17.48 14.37
CA ARG A 177 0.03 -17.14 13.60
C ARG A 177 0.05 -17.94 12.30
N THR A 178 1.03 -17.69 11.45
CA THR A 178 1.11 -18.32 10.12
C THR A 178 0.82 -19.83 10.09
N PRO A 179 1.34 -20.67 11.02
CA PRO A 179 1.03 -22.11 10.99
C PRO A 179 -0.46 -22.42 11.14
N GLU A 180 -1.11 -21.80 12.12
CA GLU A 180 -2.54 -22.02 12.40
C GLU A 180 -3.41 -21.39 11.30
N LEU A 181 -3.03 -20.21 10.79
CA LEU A 181 -3.70 -19.54 9.68
C LEU A 181 -3.67 -20.39 8.41
N TRP A 182 -2.55 -21.03 8.13
CA TRP A 182 -2.41 -21.92 6.97
C TRP A 182 -3.31 -23.15 7.08
N GLU A 183 -3.43 -23.76 8.28
CA GLU A 183 -4.36 -24.85 8.51
C GLU A 183 -5.83 -24.41 8.39
N LEU A 184 -6.15 -23.20 8.88
CA LEU A 184 -7.47 -22.59 8.75
C LEU A 184 -7.84 -22.35 7.29
N ALA A 185 -6.91 -21.79 6.49
CA ALA A 185 -7.09 -21.56 5.07
C ALA A 185 -7.40 -22.86 4.32
N ARG A 186 -6.66 -23.93 4.61
CA ARG A 186 -6.89 -25.25 4.02
C ARG A 186 -8.25 -25.85 4.44
N LYS A 187 -8.59 -25.72 5.72
CA LYS A 187 -9.85 -26.26 6.26
C LYS A 187 -11.07 -25.66 5.58
N TYR A 188 -11.04 -24.37 5.30
CA TYR A 188 -12.16 -23.63 4.75
C TYR A 188 -11.97 -23.24 3.27
N HIS A 189 -10.91 -23.71 2.63
CA HIS A 189 -10.58 -23.41 1.24
C HIS A 189 -10.50 -21.91 0.95
N LEU A 190 -9.90 -21.17 1.89
CA LEU A 190 -9.66 -19.73 1.73
C LEU A 190 -8.39 -19.48 0.96
N THR A 191 -8.42 -18.56 0.02
CA THR A 191 -7.20 -18.02 -0.60
C THR A 191 -6.40 -17.28 0.48
N PHE A 192 -5.10 -17.61 0.60
CA PHE A 192 -4.20 -17.11 1.62
C PHE A 192 -2.99 -16.43 1.01
N ILE A 193 -2.85 -15.13 1.24
CA ILE A 193 -1.73 -14.29 0.75
C ILE A 193 -1.06 -13.53 1.89
N THR A 194 0.08 -12.90 1.58
CA THR A 194 0.76 -11.98 2.50
C THR A 194 0.61 -10.54 2.04
N ILE A 195 0.66 -9.58 2.99
CA ILE A 195 0.75 -8.14 2.64
C ILE A 195 2.03 -7.84 1.85
N LYS A 196 3.10 -8.59 2.10
CA LYS A 196 4.36 -8.47 1.35
C LYS A 196 4.18 -8.80 -0.14
N ASP A 197 3.47 -9.88 -0.45
CA ASP A 197 3.18 -10.25 -1.85
C ASP A 197 2.31 -9.17 -2.53
N LEU A 198 1.34 -8.60 -1.80
CA LEU A 198 0.53 -7.49 -2.29
C LEU A 198 1.38 -6.23 -2.57
N GLN A 199 2.32 -5.88 -1.68
CA GLN A 199 3.24 -4.77 -1.92
C GLN A 199 4.10 -4.99 -3.18
N ASP A 200 4.63 -6.20 -3.35
CA ASP A 200 5.47 -6.54 -4.51
C ASP A 200 4.64 -6.54 -5.80
N TYR A 201 3.41 -7.04 -5.75
CA TYR A 201 2.45 -6.95 -6.84
C TYR A 201 2.19 -5.49 -7.26
N LEU A 202 1.87 -4.60 -6.31
CA LEU A 202 1.61 -3.19 -6.60
C LEU A 202 2.84 -2.48 -7.20
N ARG A 203 4.05 -2.74 -6.69
CA ARG A 203 5.29 -2.17 -7.24
C ARG A 203 5.55 -2.56 -8.71
N ILE A 204 5.06 -3.72 -9.13
CA ILE A 204 5.22 -4.21 -10.50
C ILE A 204 4.10 -3.68 -11.42
N HIS A 205 2.87 -3.65 -10.92
CA HIS A 205 1.70 -3.39 -11.76
C HIS A 205 1.20 -1.94 -11.73
N GLU A 206 1.60 -1.15 -10.73
CA GLU A 206 1.23 0.27 -10.64
C GLU A 206 2.44 1.18 -10.87
N LYS A 207 2.20 2.28 -11.59
CA LYS A 207 3.22 3.30 -11.86
C LYS A 207 3.01 4.49 -10.93
N HIS A 208 3.84 4.59 -9.91
CA HIS A 208 3.80 5.69 -8.94
C HIS A 208 4.77 6.83 -9.26
N VAL A 209 5.46 6.77 -10.41
CA VAL A 209 6.39 7.80 -10.85
C VAL A 209 5.85 8.44 -12.12
N LYS A 210 5.62 9.77 -12.08
CA LYS A 210 5.07 10.56 -13.18
C LYS A 210 6.08 11.60 -13.65
N GLU A 211 6.19 11.78 -14.96
CA GLU A 211 6.94 12.90 -15.53
C GLU A 211 6.13 14.20 -15.36
N GLU A 212 6.71 15.18 -14.70
CA GLU A 212 6.05 16.46 -14.41
C GLU A 212 6.64 17.62 -15.22
N ALA A 213 7.90 17.53 -15.62
CA ALA A 213 8.57 18.61 -16.35
C ALA A 213 9.70 18.10 -17.23
N VAL A 214 9.88 18.76 -18.39
CA VAL A 214 11.00 18.54 -19.29
C VAL A 214 11.57 19.89 -19.69
N ALA A 215 12.91 20.03 -19.70
CA ALA A 215 13.60 21.24 -20.15
C ALA A 215 14.92 20.90 -20.84
N ASP A 216 15.39 21.81 -21.68
CA ASP A 216 16.74 21.75 -22.23
C ASP A 216 17.75 22.07 -21.12
N LEU A 217 18.85 21.30 -21.07
CA LEU A 217 19.92 21.43 -20.08
C LEU A 217 21.28 21.50 -20.78
N PRO A 218 21.77 22.69 -21.09
CA PRO A 218 23.18 22.88 -21.53
C PRO A 218 24.11 22.49 -20.39
N THR A 219 25.07 21.61 -20.67
CA THR A 219 26.05 21.13 -19.68
C THR A 219 27.46 21.24 -20.23
N GLN A 220 28.47 21.09 -19.38
CA GLN A 220 29.87 20.97 -19.82
C GLN A 220 30.14 19.73 -20.70
N TYR A 221 29.19 18.78 -20.75
CA TYR A 221 29.22 17.57 -21.59
C TYR A 221 28.42 17.74 -22.89
N GLY A 222 27.91 18.96 -23.15
CA GLY A 222 27.04 19.29 -24.28
C GLY A 222 25.55 19.36 -23.89
N GLU A 223 24.70 19.42 -24.91
CA GLU A 223 23.25 19.57 -24.74
C GLU A 223 22.61 18.26 -24.29
N PHE A 224 21.85 18.34 -23.23
CA PHE A 224 20.97 17.27 -22.70
C PHE A 224 19.54 17.82 -22.54
N LYS A 225 18.57 16.94 -22.36
CA LYS A 225 17.27 17.26 -21.78
C LYS A 225 17.22 16.74 -20.37
N ILE A 226 16.66 17.52 -19.46
CA ILE A 226 16.35 17.10 -18.09
C ILE A 226 14.88 16.79 -17.98
N HIS A 227 14.56 15.58 -17.54
CA HIS A 227 13.21 15.10 -17.24
C HIS A 227 13.06 15.01 -15.73
N GLY A 228 12.09 15.71 -15.18
CA GLY A 228 11.75 15.68 -13.76
C GLY A 228 10.58 14.76 -13.50
N TYR A 229 10.74 13.84 -12.56
CA TYR A 229 9.75 12.87 -12.15
C TYR A 229 9.38 13.07 -10.69
N VAL A 230 8.11 12.85 -10.37
CA VAL A 230 7.58 12.86 -8.99
C VAL A 230 7.01 11.49 -8.67
N ASN A 231 7.38 10.94 -7.52
CA ASN A 231 6.72 9.78 -6.95
C ASN A 231 5.46 10.26 -6.21
N ASP A 232 4.28 9.83 -6.63
CA ASP A 232 3.00 10.30 -6.11
C ASP A 232 2.63 9.71 -4.72
N ILE A 233 3.41 8.72 -4.25
CA ILE A 233 3.28 8.16 -2.90
C ILE A 233 4.16 8.91 -1.90
N THR A 234 5.47 9.05 -2.23
CA THR A 234 6.46 9.61 -1.30
C THR A 234 6.65 11.12 -1.47
N GLY A 235 6.21 11.69 -2.60
CA GLY A 235 6.51 13.06 -3.00
C GLY A 235 7.98 13.28 -3.40
N GLU A 236 8.78 12.24 -3.50
CA GLU A 236 10.19 12.34 -3.90
C GLU A 236 10.31 12.68 -5.38
N HIS A 237 11.33 13.49 -5.69
CA HIS A 237 11.65 13.90 -7.05
C HIS A 237 12.88 13.15 -7.56
N HIS A 238 12.80 12.63 -8.77
CA HIS A 238 13.93 12.02 -9.46
C HIS A 238 14.16 12.69 -10.81
N LEU A 239 15.34 12.54 -11.37
CA LEU A 239 15.73 13.19 -12.63
C LEU A 239 16.27 12.17 -13.62
N ALA A 240 15.98 12.38 -14.91
CA ALA A 240 16.71 11.73 -15.99
C ALA A 240 17.36 12.78 -16.89
N LEU A 241 18.67 12.65 -17.14
CA LEU A 241 19.39 13.44 -18.12
C LEU A 241 19.47 12.64 -19.41
N VAL A 242 18.80 13.12 -20.45
CA VAL A 242 18.63 12.41 -21.71
C VAL A 242 19.45 13.08 -22.80
N LYS A 243 20.24 12.31 -23.54
CA LYS A 243 21.01 12.72 -24.72
C LYS A 243 20.47 12.04 -25.97
N GLY A 244 20.20 12.83 -27.00
CA GLY A 244 19.72 12.30 -28.28
C GLY A 244 18.30 11.72 -28.23
N GLU A 245 17.89 11.10 -29.32
CA GLU A 245 16.58 10.46 -29.44
C GLU A 245 16.61 9.02 -28.93
N ILE A 246 15.76 8.72 -27.97
CA ILE A 246 15.72 7.40 -27.31
C ILE A 246 14.95 6.38 -28.15
N GLY A 247 13.96 6.82 -28.95
CA GLY A 247 13.11 5.94 -29.78
C GLY A 247 12.39 4.89 -28.94
N GLU A 248 12.35 3.65 -29.42
CA GLU A 248 11.72 2.51 -28.73
C GLU A 248 12.52 2.02 -27.49
N GLY A 249 13.62 2.66 -27.15
CA GLY A 249 14.40 2.32 -25.94
C GLY A 249 15.37 1.14 -26.12
N GLU A 250 15.54 0.60 -27.32
CA GLU A 250 16.45 -0.52 -27.56
C GLU A 250 17.91 -0.07 -27.55
N ASN A 251 18.77 -0.86 -26.88
CA ASN A 251 20.24 -0.65 -26.82
C ASN A 251 20.62 0.77 -26.40
N VAL A 252 19.91 1.37 -25.46
CA VAL A 252 20.22 2.71 -24.92
C VAL A 252 21.27 2.59 -23.83
N LEU A 253 22.34 3.37 -23.97
CA LEU A 253 23.36 3.48 -22.91
C LEU A 253 22.75 4.14 -21.69
N CYS A 254 22.71 3.44 -20.56
CA CYS A 254 22.10 3.93 -19.34
C CYS A 254 23.07 3.90 -18.15
N ARG A 255 23.00 4.93 -17.32
CA ARG A 255 23.61 4.95 -16.00
C ARG A 255 22.56 5.26 -14.94
N VAL A 256 22.40 4.36 -13.97
CA VAL A 256 21.65 4.65 -12.74
C VAL A 256 22.64 5.20 -11.71
N HIS A 257 22.44 6.45 -11.29
CA HIS A 257 23.28 7.15 -10.32
C HIS A 257 22.46 7.53 -9.10
N SER A 258 22.89 7.09 -7.93
CA SER A 258 22.29 7.51 -6.66
C SER A 258 22.92 8.82 -6.20
N GLU A 259 22.10 9.80 -5.84
CA GLU A 259 22.54 11.12 -5.36
C GLU A 259 23.61 11.00 -4.28
N CYS A 260 24.67 11.79 -4.44
CA CYS A 260 25.74 11.96 -3.47
C CYS A 260 26.17 13.42 -3.44
N LEU A 261 25.45 14.25 -2.68
CA LEU A 261 25.73 15.69 -2.62
C LEU A 261 27.21 15.99 -2.36
N THR A 262 27.84 15.24 -1.44
CA THR A 262 29.24 15.45 -1.09
C THR A 262 30.20 15.09 -2.21
N GLY A 263 29.93 14.03 -2.98
CA GLY A 263 30.78 13.62 -4.10
C GLY A 263 30.44 14.37 -5.39
N ASP A 264 29.16 14.51 -5.72
CA ASP A 264 28.70 15.04 -7.01
C ASP A 264 28.87 16.58 -7.09
N ALA A 265 28.56 17.29 -5.99
CA ALA A 265 28.55 18.74 -5.97
C ALA A 265 29.70 19.39 -5.15
N LEU A 266 30.10 18.77 -4.03
CA LEU A 266 31.07 19.35 -3.09
C LEU A 266 32.50 18.83 -3.31
N GLY A 267 32.72 17.90 -4.25
CA GLY A 267 34.06 17.41 -4.61
C GLY A 267 34.73 16.59 -3.49
N SER A 268 33.95 15.87 -2.65
CA SER A 268 34.50 15.07 -1.57
C SER A 268 35.41 13.95 -2.09
N ALA A 269 36.58 13.81 -1.52
CA ALA A 269 37.52 12.71 -1.79
C ALA A 269 37.19 11.42 -0.95
N ARG A 270 36.12 11.40 -0.16
CA ARG A 270 35.68 10.23 0.62
C ARG A 270 35.01 9.14 -0.23
N CYS A 271 34.57 9.49 -1.44
CA CYS A 271 33.94 8.58 -2.40
C CYS A 271 34.33 8.97 -3.82
N ASP A 272 34.04 8.12 -4.77
CA ASP A 272 34.24 8.31 -6.20
C ASP A 272 32.98 8.70 -6.97
N CYS A 273 31.88 9.06 -6.27
CA CYS A 273 30.57 9.31 -6.87
C CYS A 273 30.64 10.39 -7.97
N GLY A 274 31.26 11.55 -7.68
CA GLY A 274 31.43 12.60 -8.66
C GLY A 274 32.26 12.16 -9.87
N GLN A 275 33.31 11.33 -9.69
CA GLN A 275 34.08 10.77 -10.77
C GLN A 275 33.26 9.80 -11.63
N GLN A 276 32.43 8.98 -11.01
CA GLN A 276 31.48 8.07 -11.70
C GLN A 276 30.44 8.85 -12.50
N TYR A 277 29.89 9.93 -11.92
CA TYR A 277 28.96 10.83 -12.60
C TYR A 277 29.62 11.44 -13.84
N ASP A 278 30.82 12.05 -13.68
CA ASP A 278 31.57 12.65 -14.75
C ASP A 278 31.90 11.66 -15.88
N ALA A 279 32.39 10.48 -15.53
CA ALA A 279 32.68 9.41 -16.49
C ALA A 279 31.45 8.98 -17.28
N ALA A 280 30.31 8.81 -16.61
CA ALA A 280 29.04 8.41 -17.24
C ALA A 280 28.54 9.50 -18.21
N MET A 281 28.53 10.76 -17.77
CA MET A 281 28.12 11.89 -18.61
C MET A 281 29.02 12.04 -19.88
N LYS A 282 30.35 11.88 -19.74
CA LYS A 282 31.29 11.89 -20.87
C LYS A 282 31.03 10.72 -21.84
N GLN A 283 30.76 9.54 -21.31
CA GLN A 283 30.49 8.37 -22.14
C GLN A 283 29.18 8.50 -22.91
N ILE A 284 28.09 8.95 -22.26
CA ILE A 284 26.81 9.23 -22.90
C ILE A 284 26.94 10.34 -23.95
N ALA A 285 27.69 11.40 -23.64
CA ALA A 285 27.93 12.49 -24.58
C ALA A 285 28.70 12.03 -25.83
N LYS A 286 29.70 11.14 -25.66
CA LYS A 286 30.47 10.54 -26.75
C LYS A 286 29.63 9.63 -27.63
N GLU A 287 28.77 8.83 -27.01
CA GLU A 287 27.82 7.95 -27.71
C GLU A 287 26.79 8.76 -28.51
N GLY A 288 26.47 9.97 -28.06
CA GLY A 288 25.46 10.84 -28.68
C GLY A 288 24.02 10.46 -28.36
N ARG A 289 23.82 9.35 -27.66
CA ARG A 289 22.50 8.81 -27.25
C ARG A 289 22.62 8.06 -25.92
N GLY A 290 21.78 8.40 -24.96
CA GLY A 290 21.78 7.70 -23.67
C GLY A 290 21.05 8.44 -22.57
N VAL A 291 20.96 7.81 -21.40
CA VAL A 291 20.23 8.31 -20.23
C VAL A 291 21.10 8.16 -18.98
N LEU A 292 21.24 9.24 -18.22
CA LEU A 292 21.68 9.17 -16.82
C LEU A 292 20.46 9.37 -15.93
N LEU A 293 20.04 8.32 -15.22
CA LEU A 293 18.96 8.39 -14.21
C LEU A 293 19.59 8.80 -12.88
N TYR A 294 19.22 9.98 -12.38
CA TYR A 294 19.71 10.53 -11.11
C TYR A 294 18.65 10.35 -10.03
N LEU A 295 18.85 9.35 -9.15
CA LEU A 295 17.94 9.03 -8.07
C LEU A 295 18.28 9.88 -6.84
N ARG A 296 17.36 10.75 -6.45
CA ARG A 296 17.49 11.60 -5.27
C ARG A 296 17.18 10.78 -4.01
N GLN A 297 18.13 9.95 -3.63
CA GLN A 297 18.10 9.06 -2.47
C GLN A 297 19.44 9.09 -1.74
N GLU A 298 19.79 10.24 -1.15
CA GLU A 298 21.07 10.49 -0.50
C GLU A 298 21.45 9.37 0.48
N GLY A 299 22.70 8.88 0.36
CA GLY A 299 23.19 7.78 1.17
C GLY A 299 22.43 6.45 0.96
N ARG A 300 21.82 6.24 -0.23
CA ARG A 300 20.96 5.11 -0.56
C ARG A 300 19.73 5.02 0.37
N GLY A 301 19.14 6.18 0.68
CA GLY A 301 17.93 6.30 1.47
C GLY A 301 18.12 6.62 2.96
N ILE A 302 19.35 6.57 3.50
CA ILE A 302 19.58 6.95 4.91
C ILE A 302 19.55 8.47 5.15
N GLY A 303 19.60 9.26 4.07
CA GLY A 303 19.61 10.72 4.10
C GLY A 303 20.97 11.34 4.40
N LEU A 304 21.09 12.63 4.04
CA LEU A 304 22.36 13.39 4.14
C LEU A 304 22.90 13.44 5.56
N ILE A 305 22.08 13.69 6.56
CA ILE A 305 22.54 13.87 7.94
C ILE A 305 23.08 12.56 8.51
N ASN A 306 22.42 11.42 8.28
CA ASN A 306 22.93 10.13 8.76
C ASN A 306 24.20 9.72 8.01
N LYS A 307 24.31 10.04 6.73
CA LYS A 307 25.55 9.87 5.98
C LYS A 307 26.71 10.70 6.56
N ILE A 308 26.47 11.96 6.95
CA ILE A 308 27.49 12.80 7.60
C ILE A 308 27.88 12.24 8.97
N ARG A 309 26.92 11.74 9.76
CA ARG A 309 27.22 11.04 11.02
C ARG A 309 28.11 9.82 10.80
N ALA A 310 27.88 9.06 9.72
CA ALA A 310 28.75 7.94 9.36
C ALA A 310 30.16 8.33 8.90
N TYR A 311 30.44 9.62 8.70
CA TYR A 311 31.78 10.14 8.42
C TYR A 311 32.59 10.38 9.69
N GLN A 312 31.96 10.50 10.85
CA GLN A 312 32.59 10.67 12.16
C GLN A 312 33.23 9.36 12.64
#